data_d63cd6426996fa95d21dc7259b189dd8
#
_entry.id   d63cd6426996fa95d21dc7259b189dd8
#
_cell.length_a   1.000
_cell.length_b   1.000
_cell.length_c   1.000
_cell.angle_alpha   90.00
_cell.angle_beta   90.00
_cell.angle_gamma   90.00
#
_symmetry.space_group_name_H-M   'P 1'
#
loop_
_entity.id
_entity.type
_entity.pdbx_description
1 polymer ?
#
loop_
_entity_poly.entity_id
_entity_poly.type
_entity_poly.pdbx_seq_one_letter_code
_entity_poly.pdbx_strand_id
1 'polypeptide(L)'
;MKNLLLFSGFFLATLYCCGQSAEIIHRKAIVVDTHNDALSSQTLNGVDISLRQTKGHSDLDRWRDGRVDVQFFSIWTGEKPRSKSFYLDANEEIDSLKRLILRNYQRMAEVTHYRNIRRAVKKGKLACLIGVEGGHMIEDDIAKLEALYQRGMRYLTLTWNNSTSWATSAMDETEHPGELKHKGLNEFGKNVVRRLNELGVMVDLSHVGEQTFYDAIATTTKPVLVSHSSVWALCPVFRNLKDDQIKAVAKNNGVICINFYSGFIGKAYAQRAEALENGSPERKRIQDSLFSVSGDSSAMRKGWRDWYRNEMEKVRPTLSDVIDHIDYIVKLVGPDHVGLGSDYDGVSSVPIGLEDVSAYPKISDELFRRGYSRKNIRKILGGNVMRVMKENF
;
A
#
# COMPACT_ATOMS: atom_id res chain seq x y z
N MET A 1 -25.17 46.66 -8.31
CA MET A 1 -23.85 46.07 -8.62
C MET A 1 -22.89 45.97 -7.41
N LYS A 2 -23.20 46.50 -6.21
CA LYS A 2 -22.31 46.42 -5.03
C LYS A 2 -22.46 45.10 -4.20
N ASN A 3 -23.54 44.34 -4.37
CA ASN A 3 -23.79 43.15 -3.58
C ASN A 3 -23.21 41.82 -4.17
N LEU A 4 -22.72 41.87 -5.42
CA LEU A 4 -22.14 40.66 -6.07
C LEU A 4 -20.65 40.43 -5.69
N LEU A 5 -19.95 41.52 -5.31
CA LEU A 5 -18.53 41.43 -4.92
C LEU A 5 -18.29 40.92 -3.49
N LEU A 6 -19.28 41.07 -2.60
CA LEU A 6 -19.18 40.60 -1.21
C LEU A 6 -19.34 39.06 -1.10
N PHE A 7 -20.13 38.43 -1.98
CA PHE A 7 -20.32 37.00 -1.97
C PHE A 7 -19.11 36.19 -2.51
N SER A 8 -18.44 36.70 -3.53
CA SER A 8 -17.23 36.10 -4.09
C SER A 8 -16.02 36.22 -3.16
N GLY A 9 -15.89 37.31 -2.42
CA GLY A 9 -14.82 37.52 -1.44
C GLY A 9 -14.95 36.60 -0.22
N PHE A 10 -16.18 36.30 0.22
CA PHE A 10 -16.42 35.42 1.35
C PHE A 10 -16.15 33.97 1.01
N PHE A 11 -16.46 33.51 -0.21
CA PHE A 11 -16.19 32.13 -0.67
C PHE A 11 -14.69 31.91 -0.89
N LEU A 12 -13.96 32.85 -1.44
CA LEU A 12 -12.50 32.82 -1.59
C LEU A 12 -11.77 32.88 -0.25
N ALA A 13 -12.24 33.69 0.70
CA ALA A 13 -11.65 33.76 2.04
C ALA A 13 -11.87 32.47 2.87
N THR A 14 -13.03 31.84 2.73
CA THR A 14 -13.31 30.56 3.41
C THR A 14 -12.48 29.42 2.84
N LEU A 15 -12.28 29.33 1.52
CA LEU A 15 -11.43 28.34 0.88
C LEU A 15 -9.95 28.53 1.27
N TYR A 16 -9.45 29.77 1.31
CA TYR A 16 -8.08 30.09 1.73
C TYR A 16 -7.83 29.75 3.21
N CYS A 17 -8.78 30.06 4.09
CA CYS A 17 -8.71 29.72 5.51
C CYS A 17 -8.79 28.19 5.77
N CYS A 18 -9.56 27.47 4.95
CA CYS A 18 -9.68 25.99 4.99
C CYS A 18 -8.36 25.32 4.58
N GLY A 19 -7.74 25.74 3.47
CA GLY A 19 -6.48 25.18 3.01
C GLY A 19 -5.35 25.38 4.01
N GLN A 20 -5.20 26.57 4.59
CA GLN A 20 -4.23 26.82 5.65
C GLN A 20 -4.45 25.96 6.89
N SER A 21 -5.69 25.63 7.24
CA SER A 21 -5.99 24.75 8.38
C SER A 21 -5.61 23.31 8.12
N ALA A 22 -5.87 22.79 6.92
CA ALA A 22 -5.52 21.42 6.55
C ALA A 22 -4.00 21.23 6.41
N GLU A 23 -3.30 22.18 5.80
CA GLU A 23 -1.83 22.20 5.74
C GLU A 23 -1.19 22.17 7.12
N ILE A 24 -1.70 22.96 8.08
CA ILE A 24 -1.20 22.98 9.45
C ILE A 24 -1.44 21.60 10.13
N ILE A 25 -2.58 20.95 9.85
CA ILE A 25 -2.88 19.63 10.39
C ILE A 25 -1.90 18.60 9.83
N HIS A 26 -1.69 18.59 8.52
CA HIS A 26 -0.76 17.71 7.83
C HIS A 26 0.67 17.89 8.37
N ARG A 27 1.16 19.11 8.44
CA ARG A 27 2.49 19.45 8.96
C ARG A 27 2.72 19.04 10.42
N LYS A 28 1.67 18.95 11.24
CA LYS A 28 1.75 18.56 12.66
C LYS A 28 1.45 17.07 12.88
N ALA A 29 1.02 16.34 11.86
CA ALA A 29 0.87 14.89 11.92
C ALA A 29 2.23 14.22 11.81
N ILE A 30 2.31 12.95 12.19
CA ILE A 30 3.33 12.02 11.69
C ILE A 30 2.62 11.25 10.58
N VAL A 31 3.07 11.46 9.34
CA VAL A 31 2.50 10.82 8.16
C VAL A 31 3.22 9.50 7.93
N VAL A 32 2.46 8.42 7.91
CA VAL A 32 2.98 7.05 7.72
C VAL A 32 2.40 6.47 6.44
N ASP A 33 3.26 5.97 5.58
CA ASP A 33 2.93 5.11 4.46
C ASP A 33 3.44 3.70 4.74
N THR A 34 2.53 2.72 4.77
CA THR A 34 2.84 1.36 5.20
C THR A 34 3.33 0.45 4.08
N HIS A 35 3.31 0.90 2.80
CA HIS A 35 3.75 0.06 1.69
C HIS A 35 4.22 0.87 0.48
N ASN A 36 5.42 0.54 -0.03
CA ASN A 36 6.00 1.19 -1.20
C ASN A 36 7.09 0.31 -1.82
N ASP A 37 7.03 0.10 -3.13
CA ASP A 37 7.88 -0.82 -3.90
C ASP A 37 9.03 -0.15 -4.64
N ALA A 38 9.45 1.04 -4.22
CA ALA A 38 10.55 1.76 -4.87
C ALA A 38 11.87 0.98 -4.91
N LEU A 39 12.06 -0.04 -4.07
CA LEU A 39 13.27 -0.86 -4.11
C LEU A 39 13.24 -1.81 -5.31
N SER A 40 12.23 -2.66 -5.41
CA SER A 40 12.08 -3.68 -6.45
C SER A 40 11.88 -3.05 -7.83
N SER A 41 11.06 -1.99 -7.93
CA SER A 41 10.68 -1.37 -9.20
C SER A 41 11.69 -0.35 -9.72
N GLN A 42 12.42 0.34 -8.85
CA GLN A 42 13.33 1.43 -9.22
C GLN A 42 14.78 1.12 -8.86
N THR A 43 15.09 0.95 -7.56
CA THR A 43 16.47 0.90 -7.08
C THR A 43 17.24 -0.31 -7.60
N LEU A 44 16.63 -1.50 -7.62
CA LEU A 44 17.26 -2.70 -8.19
C LEU A 44 17.41 -2.61 -9.72
N ASN A 45 16.65 -1.75 -10.38
CA ASN A 45 16.79 -1.46 -11.82
C ASN A 45 17.76 -0.30 -12.11
N GLY A 46 18.57 0.11 -11.13
CA GLY A 46 19.62 1.11 -11.29
C GLY A 46 19.15 2.57 -11.19
N VAL A 47 17.90 2.82 -10.80
CA VAL A 47 17.38 4.18 -10.62
C VAL A 47 17.83 4.71 -9.25
N ASP A 48 18.50 5.85 -9.24
CA ASP A 48 18.89 6.53 -8.00
C ASP A 48 17.74 7.39 -7.45
N ILE A 49 16.92 6.81 -6.59
CA ILE A 49 15.80 7.48 -5.93
C ILE A 49 16.23 8.51 -4.86
N SER A 50 17.52 8.73 -4.64
CA SER A 50 18.00 9.86 -3.84
C SER A 50 17.90 11.19 -4.58
N LEU A 51 17.76 11.15 -5.89
CA LEU A 51 17.57 12.28 -6.80
C LEU A 51 16.12 12.33 -7.28
N ARG A 52 15.63 13.55 -7.59
CA ARG A 52 14.28 13.72 -8.16
C ARG A 52 14.14 12.99 -9.49
N GLN A 53 13.13 12.17 -9.59
CA GLN A 53 12.80 11.36 -10.75
C GLN A 53 11.66 11.97 -11.57
N THR A 54 11.66 11.69 -12.88
CA THR A 54 10.55 12.04 -13.79
C THR A 54 9.59 10.87 -14.03
N LYS A 55 9.94 9.68 -13.55
CA LYS A 55 9.15 8.45 -13.63
C LYS A 55 9.02 7.83 -12.24
N GLY A 56 8.18 6.81 -12.12
CA GLY A 56 7.87 6.21 -10.83
C GLY A 56 7.09 7.17 -9.93
N HIS A 57 6.77 6.72 -8.73
CA HIS A 57 5.93 7.48 -7.81
C HIS A 57 6.72 8.08 -6.64
N SER A 58 7.97 7.65 -6.42
CA SER A 58 8.70 7.95 -5.19
C SER A 58 10.17 8.29 -5.43
N ASP A 59 10.64 9.33 -4.72
CA ASP A 59 12.04 9.69 -4.54
C ASP A 59 12.18 10.58 -3.28
N LEU A 60 13.41 10.80 -2.81
CA LEU A 60 13.64 11.53 -1.56
C LEU A 60 13.13 12.97 -1.57
N ASP A 61 13.07 13.63 -2.72
CA ASP A 61 12.53 14.98 -2.80
C ASP A 61 11.02 14.98 -2.76
N ARG A 62 10.37 14.02 -3.45
CA ARG A 62 8.90 13.88 -3.43
C ARG A 62 8.39 13.40 -2.08
N TRP A 63 9.09 12.50 -1.35
CA TRP A 63 8.74 12.16 0.05
C TRP A 63 8.78 13.39 0.95
N ARG A 64 9.81 14.23 0.81
CA ARG A 64 9.91 15.51 1.55
C ARG A 64 8.77 16.45 1.19
N ASP A 65 8.46 16.61 -0.10
CA ASP A 65 7.40 17.49 -0.59
C ASP A 65 6.03 17.02 -0.11
N GLY A 66 5.78 15.71 -0.12
CA GLY A 66 4.59 15.05 0.44
C GLY A 66 4.55 14.99 1.97
N ARG A 67 5.65 15.40 2.64
CA ARG A 67 5.79 15.34 4.10
C ARG A 67 5.46 13.95 4.68
N VAL A 68 5.85 12.89 3.98
CA VAL A 68 5.82 11.55 4.52
C VAL A 68 6.98 11.38 5.48
N ASP A 69 6.68 11.13 6.74
CA ASP A 69 7.67 11.04 7.81
C ASP A 69 8.19 9.61 8.02
N VAL A 70 7.35 8.63 7.72
CA VAL A 70 7.62 7.20 7.95
C VAL A 70 7.19 6.41 6.72
N GLN A 71 8.14 5.68 6.13
CA GLN A 71 7.92 4.81 5.00
C GLN A 71 8.30 3.38 5.34
N PHE A 72 7.37 2.46 5.15
CA PHE A 72 7.72 1.06 5.02
C PHE A 72 8.10 0.78 3.57
N PHE A 73 9.33 0.32 3.39
CA PHE A 73 9.80 -0.18 2.11
C PHE A 73 9.47 -1.66 2.01
N SER A 74 8.75 -2.03 0.96
CA SER A 74 8.46 -3.43 0.64
C SER A 74 9.74 -4.13 0.21
N ILE A 75 9.93 -5.33 0.75
CA ILE A 75 10.90 -6.30 0.28
C ILE A 75 10.09 -7.39 -0.42
N TRP A 76 10.13 -7.37 -1.74
CA TRP A 76 9.23 -8.15 -2.57
C TRP A 76 9.93 -8.82 -3.74
N THR A 77 9.49 -10.04 -4.04
CA THR A 77 9.74 -10.71 -5.31
C THR A 77 8.44 -11.26 -5.88
N GLY A 78 8.40 -11.54 -7.19
CA GLY A 78 7.27 -12.25 -7.80
C GLY A 78 7.19 -13.72 -7.37
N GLU A 79 6.35 -14.49 -8.08
CA GLU A 79 6.15 -15.92 -7.84
C GLU A 79 7.39 -16.80 -8.07
N LYS A 80 8.41 -16.24 -8.71
CA LYS A 80 9.69 -16.90 -8.94
C LYS A 80 10.81 -16.00 -8.42
N PRO A 81 11.82 -16.56 -7.77
CA PRO A 81 12.96 -15.79 -7.33
C PRO A 81 13.73 -15.23 -8.54
N ARG A 82 14.29 -14.03 -8.38
CA ARG A 82 15.20 -13.42 -9.36
C ARG A 82 16.53 -14.15 -9.42
N SER A 83 16.97 -14.66 -8.28
CA SER A 83 18.18 -15.46 -8.11
C SER A 83 17.84 -16.95 -7.97
N LYS A 84 18.50 -17.64 -7.06
CA LYS A 84 18.24 -19.05 -6.74
C LYS A 84 17.31 -19.25 -5.54
N SER A 85 16.95 -18.18 -4.82
CA SER A 85 16.27 -18.25 -3.54
C SER A 85 15.53 -16.93 -3.27
N PHE A 86 14.29 -17.01 -2.83
CA PHE A 86 13.51 -15.88 -2.36
C PHE A 86 14.18 -15.18 -1.18
N TYR A 87 14.73 -15.97 -0.27
CA TYR A 87 15.44 -15.43 0.89
C TYR A 87 16.70 -14.64 0.50
N LEU A 88 17.45 -15.09 -0.51
CA LEU A 88 18.60 -14.34 -1.03
C LEU A 88 18.17 -13.03 -1.69
N ASP A 89 17.09 -13.06 -2.47
CA ASP A 89 16.54 -11.87 -3.10
C ASP A 89 16.05 -10.84 -2.07
N ALA A 90 15.37 -11.31 -1.00
CA ALA A 90 14.97 -10.44 0.11
C ALA A 90 16.19 -9.77 0.79
N ASN A 91 17.27 -10.52 0.96
CA ASN A 91 18.51 -9.99 1.53
C ASN A 91 19.16 -8.94 0.63
N GLU A 92 19.14 -9.14 -0.70
CA GLU A 92 19.66 -8.16 -1.67
C GLU A 92 18.89 -6.84 -1.62
N GLU A 93 17.55 -6.89 -1.53
CA GLU A 93 16.72 -5.69 -1.38
C GLU A 93 16.98 -4.96 -0.07
N ILE A 94 17.08 -5.68 1.04
CA ILE A 94 17.46 -5.11 2.34
C ILE A 94 18.81 -4.43 2.26
N ASP A 95 19.81 -5.05 1.61
CA ASP A 95 21.12 -4.45 1.42
C ASP A 95 21.06 -3.20 0.55
N SER A 96 20.21 -3.20 -0.47
CA SER A 96 19.97 -2.04 -1.34
C SER A 96 19.41 -0.87 -0.54
N LEU A 97 18.40 -1.10 0.30
CA LEU A 97 17.86 -0.08 1.20
C LEU A 97 18.90 0.44 2.18
N LYS A 98 19.66 -0.45 2.81
CA LYS A 98 20.70 -0.05 3.79
C LYS A 98 21.79 0.79 3.13
N ARG A 99 22.22 0.44 1.92
CA ARG A 99 23.16 1.26 1.13
C ARG A 99 22.56 2.62 0.79
N LEU A 100 21.28 2.69 0.40
CA LEU A 100 20.58 3.94 0.14
C LEU A 100 20.54 4.85 1.38
N ILE A 101 20.15 4.30 2.53
CA ILE A 101 20.11 5.03 3.82
C ILE A 101 21.50 5.52 4.21
N LEU A 102 22.53 4.68 4.09
CA LEU A 102 23.91 5.05 4.44
C LEU A 102 24.40 6.23 3.59
N ARG A 103 24.18 6.20 2.27
CA ARG A 103 24.55 7.30 1.36
C ARG A 103 23.76 8.59 1.65
N ASN A 104 22.54 8.45 2.20
CA ASN A 104 21.63 9.55 2.46
C ASN A 104 21.33 9.74 3.95
N TYR A 105 22.27 9.43 4.83
CA TYR A 105 22.07 9.40 6.28
C TYR A 105 21.61 10.73 6.89
N GLN A 106 21.81 11.84 6.19
CA GLN A 106 21.30 13.16 6.60
C GLN A 106 19.78 13.29 6.38
N ARG A 107 19.22 12.60 5.38
CA ARG A 107 17.80 12.66 4.95
C ARG A 107 17.00 11.44 5.36
N MET A 108 17.63 10.29 5.59
CA MET A 108 17.03 9.00 5.90
C MET A 108 17.56 8.43 7.20
N ALA A 109 16.78 7.59 7.86
CA ALA A 109 17.21 6.83 9.03
C ALA A 109 16.53 5.46 9.06
N GLU A 110 17.31 4.38 9.16
CA GLU A 110 16.78 3.05 9.48
C GLU A 110 16.20 3.06 10.89
N VAL A 111 14.98 2.54 11.03
CA VAL A 111 14.28 2.47 12.30
C VAL A 111 13.77 1.06 12.54
N THR A 112 14.19 0.47 13.65
CA THR A 112 13.80 -0.87 14.07
C THR A 112 13.05 -0.90 15.41
N HIS A 113 12.92 0.25 16.08
CA HIS A 113 12.20 0.40 17.34
C HIS A 113 11.28 1.62 17.30
N TYR A 114 10.05 1.46 17.76
CA TYR A 114 9.04 2.53 17.82
C TYR A 114 9.57 3.85 18.39
N ARG A 115 10.36 3.78 19.47
CA ARG A 115 10.92 4.99 20.14
C ARG A 115 11.83 5.80 19.22
N ASN A 116 12.47 5.17 18.23
CA ASN A 116 13.40 5.83 17.32
C ASN A 116 12.69 6.55 16.15
N ILE A 117 11.44 6.19 15.84
CA ILE A 117 10.65 6.86 14.79
C ILE A 117 10.56 8.35 15.09
N ARG A 118 10.05 8.71 16.27
CA ARG A 118 9.92 10.14 16.66
C ARG A 118 11.24 10.89 16.67
N ARG A 119 12.36 10.20 16.97
CA ARG A 119 13.71 10.80 16.94
C ARG A 119 14.13 11.11 15.50
N ALA A 120 13.89 10.20 14.56
CA ALA A 120 14.17 10.42 13.14
C ALA A 120 13.33 11.60 12.59
N VAL A 121 12.03 11.56 12.81
CA VAL A 121 11.07 12.60 12.37
C VAL A 121 11.43 13.98 12.94
N LYS A 122 11.76 14.08 14.23
CA LYS A 122 12.22 15.35 14.84
C LYS A 122 13.50 15.92 14.22
N LYS A 123 14.33 15.06 13.62
CA LYS A 123 15.54 15.47 12.89
C LYS A 123 15.27 15.77 11.41
N GLY A 124 14.01 15.77 10.98
CA GLY A 124 13.61 16.00 9.58
C GLY A 124 14.04 14.88 8.63
N LYS A 125 14.22 13.66 9.13
CA LYS A 125 14.62 12.50 8.34
C LYS A 125 13.40 11.61 8.05
N LEU A 126 13.36 11.03 6.85
CA LEU A 126 12.46 9.92 6.54
C LEU A 126 12.83 8.71 7.41
N ALA A 127 11.91 8.27 8.27
CA ALA A 127 12.07 7.07 9.06
C ALA A 127 11.76 5.86 8.17
N CYS A 128 12.78 5.06 7.86
CA CYS A 128 12.69 3.91 6.95
C CYS A 128 12.51 2.63 7.76
N LEU A 129 11.45 1.90 7.48
CA LEU A 129 11.16 0.59 8.05
C LEU A 129 11.10 -0.45 6.92
N ILE A 130 11.22 -1.71 7.28
CA ILE A 130 11.19 -2.83 6.35
C ILE A 130 9.92 -3.64 6.58
N GLY A 131 9.14 -3.82 5.51
CA GLY A 131 8.09 -4.80 5.41
C GLY A 131 8.47 -5.89 4.43
N VAL A 132 8.34 -7.15 4.82
CA VAL A 132 8.57 -8.27 3.90
C VAL A 132 7.23 -8.72 3.36
N GLU A 133 7.06 -8.63 2.04
CA GLU A 133 5.82 -8.94 1.36
C GLU A 133 5.86 -10.34 0.74
N GLY A 134 5.21 -11.25 1.43
CA GLY A 134 5.07 -12.64 1.02
C GLY A 134 5.85 -13.62 1.88
N GLY A 135 5.12 -14.55 2.50
CA GLY A 135 5.68 -15.60 3.34
C GLY A 135 6.61 -16.57 2.63
N HIS A 136 6.59 -16.58 1.29
CA HIS A 136 7.56 -17.36 0.49
C HIS A 136 9.02 -16.89 0.69
N MET A 137 9.24 -15.66 1.18
CA MET A 137 10.59 -15.14 1.49
C MET A 137 11.29 -15.87 2.61
N ILE A 138 10.55 -16.55 3.51
CA ILE A 138 11.15 -17.35 4.58
C ILE A 138 11.44 -18.79 4.15
N GLU A 139 10.99 -19.24 2.95
CA GLU A 139 11.24 -20.56 2.39
C GLU A 139 10.96 -21.69 3.41
N ASP A 140 9.80 -21.61 4.10
CA ASP A 140 9.32 -22.55 5.12
C ASP A 140 10.29 -22.79 6.30
N ASP A 141 11.12 -21.78 6.62
CA ASP A 141 12.16 -21.87 7.65
C ASP A 141 12.04 -20.73 8.68
N ILE A 142 11.74 -21.07 9.93
CA ILE A 142 11.66 -20.10 11.05
C ILE A 142 13.01 -19.40 11.29
N ALA A 143 14.15 -20.08 11.06
CA ALA A 143 15.45 -19.45 11.22
C ALA A 143 15.67 -18.32 10.20
N LYS A 144 15.14 -18.45 8.98
CA LYS A 144 15.14 -17.39 7.96
C LYS A 144 14.23 -16.21 8.35
N LEU A 145 13.06 -16.50 8.94
CA LEU A 145 12.21 -15.45 9.51
C LEU A 145 12.95 -14.66 10.57
N GLU A 146 13.60 -15.33 11.51
CA GLU A 146 14.38 -14.68 12.58
C GLU A 146 15.55 -13.87 12.01
N ALA A 147 16.23 -14.38 10.99
CA ALA A 147 17.31 -13.67 10.33
C ALA A 147 16.80 -12.40 9.62
N LEU A 148 15.64 -12.42 8.96
CA LEU A 148 15.01 -11.22 8.38
C LEU A 148 14.62 -10.22 9.48
N TYR A 149 14.12 -10.67 10.62
CA TYR A 149 13.87 -9.82 11.79
C TYR A 149 15.14 -9.11 12.26
N GLN A 150 16.26 -9.84 12.42
CA GLN A 150 17.55 -9.27 12.79
C GLN A 150 18.05 -8.25 11.75
N ARG A 151 17.68 -8.42 10.49
CA ARG A 151 17.97 -7.48 9.41
C ARG A 151 17.07 -6.24 9.37
N GLY A 152 16.03 -6.18 10.21
CA GLY A 152 15.19 -5.01 10.38
C GLY A 152 13.73 -5.16 9.96
N MET A 153 13.28 -6.37 9.56
CA MET A 153 11.86 -6.62 9.26
C MET A 153 10.95 -6.24 10.44
N ARG A 154 9.87 -5.50 10.17
CA ARG A 154 8.88 -5.07 11.16
C ARG A 154 7.45 -5.43 10.81
N TYR A 155 7.18 -5.91 9.61
CA TYR A 155 6.02 -6.72 9.30
C TYR A 155 6.38 -7.84 8.32
N LEU A 156 5.58 -8.92 8.34
CA LEU A 156 5.57 -9.98 7.34
C LEU A 156 4.14 -10.14 6.82
N THR A 157 3.95 -9.94 5.50
CA THR A 157 2.72 -10.31 4.82
C THR A 157 2.74 -11.83 4.60
N LEU A 158 1.72 -12.55 5.09
CA LEU A 158 1.78 -14.01 5.17
C LEU A 158 1.77 -14.70 3.80
N THR A 159 1.20 -14.06 2.79
CA THR A 159 1.25 -14.48 1.37
C THR A 159 1.45 -13.25 0.49
N TRP A 160 1.85 -13.43 -0.75
CA TRP A 160 1.60 -12.49 -1.84
C TRP A 160 0.40 -12.99 -2.65
N ASN A 161 0.35 -12.79 -3.97
CA ASN A 161 -0.70 -13.38 -4.81
C ASN A 161 -0.62 -14.91 -4.88
N ASN A 162 0.57 -15.47 -4.73
CA ASN A 162 0.80 -16.90 -4.59
C ASN A 162 0.64 -17.37 -3.12
N SER A 163 0.00 -18.51 -2.94
CA SER A 163 -0.01 -19.23 -1.67
C SER A 163 1.39 -19.76 -1.31
N THR A 164 1.62 -19.96 -0.01
CA THR A 164 2.77 -20.72 0.50
C THR A 164 2.35 -22.17 0.82
N SER A 165 3.29 -22.99 1.24
CA SER A 165 2.98 -24.35 1.75
C SER A 165 2.13 -24.34 3.03
N TRP A 166 1.96 -23.18 3.68
CA TRP A 166 1.38 -23.02 5.02
C TRP A 166 0.29 -21.95 5.15
N ALA A 167 0.09 -21.11 4.12
CA ALA A 167 -0.92 -20.07 4.08
C ALA A 167 -1.47 -19.91 2.66
N THR A 168 -2.79 -19.73 2.52
CA THR A 168 -3.43 -19.53 1.21
C THR A 168 -3.64 -18.05 0.92
N SER A 169 -3.39 -17.64 -0.33
CA SER A 169 -3.57 -16.27 -0.82
C SER A 169 -5.03 -15.97 -1.21
N ALA A 170 -5.38 -14.69 -1.28
CA ALA A 170 -6.69 -14.26 -1.76
C ALA A 170 -6.91 -14.61 -3.23
N MET A 171 -5.86 -14.53 -4.05
CA MET A 171 -5.91 -14.90 -5.46
C MET A 171 -6.22 -16.38 -5.61
N ASP A 172 -5.44 -17.26 -4.98
CA ASP A 172 -5.63 -18.71 -5.11
C ASP A 172 -6.95 -19.19 -4.50
N GLU A 173 -7.39 -18.60 -3.37
CA GLU A 173 -8.70 -18.94 -2.80
C GLU A 173 -9.87 -18.54 -3.70
N THR A 174 -9.69 -17.56 -4.60
CA THR A 174 -10.72 -17.01 -5.48
C THR A 174 -10.65 -17.60 -6.89
N GLU A 175 -9.45 -17.63 -7.49
CA GLU A 175 -9.26 -17.97 -8.89
C GLU A 175 -8.85 -19.44 -9.10
N HIS A 176 -8.19 -20.05 -8.10
CA HIS A 176 -7.65 -21.42 -8.17
C HIS A 176 -8.09 -22.33 -7.02
N PRO A 177 -9.36 -22.26 -6.53
CA PRO A 177 -9.77 -22.98 -5.32
C PRO A 177 -9.62 -24.51 -5.42
N GLY A 178 -9.68 -25.05 -6.64
CA GLY A 178 -9.52 -26.51 -6.90
C GLY A 178 -8.07 -26.99 -6.87
N GLU A 179 -7.09 -26.10 -6.85
CA GLU A 179 -5.66 -26.44 -6.84
C GLU A 179 -5.06 -26.41 -5.42
N LEU A 180 -5.81 -25.87 -4.45
CA LEU A 180 -5.36 -25.72 -3.08
C LEU A 180 -5.26 -27.06 -2.36
N LYS A 181 -4.08 -27.34 -1.80
CA LYS A 181 -3.85 -28.54 -0.94
C LYS A 181 -4.50 -28.41 0.44
N HIS A 182 -4.68 -27.20 0.93
CA HIS A 182 -5.37 -26.82 2.16
C HIS A 182 -5.94 -25.41 1.97
N LYS A 183 -6.76 -24.97 2.90
CA LYS A 183 -7.30 -23.61 2.93
C LYS A 183 -7.01 -22.99 4.30
N GLY A 184 -6.47 -21.77 4.32
CA GLY A 184 -6.09 -21.10 5.55
C GLY A 184 -4.66 -21.38 6.01
N LEU A 185 -4.39 -21.21 7.32
CA LEU A 185 -3.12 -21.52 7.96
C LEU A 185 -3.06 -22.98 8.40
N ASN A 186 -2.02 -23.71 8.00
CA ASN A 186 -1.69 -24.96 8.66
C ASN A 186 -0.92 -24.72 9.99
N GLU A 187 -0.47 -25.76 10.67
CA GLU A 187 0.22 -25.60 11.98
C GLU A 187 1.54 -24.84 11.86
N PHE A 188 2.28 -25.00 10.75
CA PHE A 188 3.48 -24.19 10.52
C PHE A 188 3.12 -22.70 10.37
N GLY A 189 2.07 -22.36 9.62
CA GLY A 189 1.59 -20.98 9.47
C GLY A 189 1.16 -20.36 10.81
N LYS A 190 0.46 -21.12 11.66
CA LYS A 190 0.15 -20.67 13.02
C LYS A 190 1.40 -20.45 13.87
N ASN A 191 2.42 -21.28 13.73
CA ASN A 191 3.71 -21.10 14.40
C ASN A 191 4.43 -19.84 13.91
N VAL A 192 4.38 -19.56 12.60
CA VAL A 192 4.89 -18.29 12.03
C VAL A 192 4.20 -17.09 12.71
N VAL A 193 2.87 -17.08 12.79
CA VAL A 193 2.10 -15.98 13.45
C VAL A 193 2.51 -15.81 14.91
N ARG A 194 2.61 -16.91 15.68
CA ARG A 194 3.06 -16.85 17.08
C ARG A 194 4.48 -16.30 17.19
N ARG A 195 5.39 -16.77 16.31
CA ARG A 195 6.78 -16.31 16.33
C ARG A 195 6.92 -14.82 15.97
N LEU A 196 6.13 -14.31 15.01
CA LEU A 196 6.07 -12.89 14.70
C LEU A 196 5.65 -12.08 15.93
N ASN A 197 4.64 -12.52 16.67
CA ASN A 197 4.19 -11.85 17.90
C ASN A 197 5.29 -11.82 18.99
N GLU A 198 6.03 -12.91 19.18
CA GLU A 198 7.15 -13.00 20.13
C GLU A 198 8.28 -12.06 19.77
N LEU A 199 8.60 -11.93 18.50
CA LEU A 199 9.63 -11.05 17.97
C LEU A 199 9.20 -9.57 17.93
N GLY A 200 7.91 -9.27 18.10
CA GLY A 200 7.39 -7.92 17.92
C GLY A 200 7.32 -7.49 16.45
N VAL A 201 7.15 -8.44 15.53
CA VAL A 201 6.90 -8.17 14.11
C VAL A 201 5.40 -8.17 13.86
N MET A 202 4.88 -7.15 13.21
CA MET A 202 3.46 -7.08 12.88
C MET A 202 3.09 -8.18 11.89
N VAL A 203 2.01 -8.90 12.18
CA VAL A 203 1.36 -9.80 11.22
C VAL A 203 0.60 -8.95 10.23
N ASP A 204 0.98 -9.01 8.96
CA ASP A 204 0.31 -8.28 7.88
C ASP A 204 -0.63 -9.21 7.10
N LEU A 205 -1.87 -8.76 6.94
CA LEU A 205 -2.97 -9.52 6.34
C LEU A 205 -3.37 -9.02 4.95
N SER A 206 -2.58 -8.16 4.32
CA SER A 206 -2.74 -7.88 2.89
C SER A 206 -2.47 -9.15 2.08
N HIS A 207 -3.10 -9.32 0.92
CA HIS A 207 -2.98 -10.48 0.02
C HIS A 207 -3.50 -11.84 0.54
N VAL A 208 -3.72 -11.99 1.85
CA VAL A 208 -4.11 -13.31 2.39
C VAL A 208 -5.53 -13.70 1.99
N GLY A 209 -5.75 -14.99 1.80
CA GLY A 209 -7.06 -15.56 1.59
C GLY A 209 -7.98 -15.38 2.80
N GLU A 210 -9.29 -15.47 2.57
CA GLU A 210 -10.27 -15.22 3.63
C GLU A 210 -10.09 -16.16 4.82
N GLN A 211 -9.81 -17.45 4.56
CA GLN A 211 -9.57 -18.39 5.64
C GLN A 211 -8.26 -18.11 6.37
N THR A 212 -7.18 -17.81 5.62
CA THR A 212 -5.89 -17.39 6.21
C THR A 212 -6.06 -16.17 7.11
N PHE A 213 -6.87 -15.19 6.68
CA PHE A 213 -7.18 -14.00 7.47
C PHE A 213 -7.78 -14.36 8.82
N TYR A 214 -8.85 -15.19 8.85
CA TYR A 214 -9.50 -15.54 10.11
C TYR A 214 -8.64 -16.44 10.99
N ASP A 215 -7.87 -17.37 10.42
CA ASP A 215 -6.93 -18.20 11.16
C ASP A 215 -5.82 -17.35 11.82
N ALA A 216 -5.32 -16.33 11.10
CA ALA A 216 -4.32 -15.41 11.65
C ALA A 216 -4.91 -14.55 12.78
N ILE A 217 -6.13 -14.00 12.60
CA ILE A 217 -6.85 -13.25 13.66
C ILE A 217 -7.09 -14.12 14.91
N ALA A 218 -7.41 -15.39 14.72
CA ALA A 218 -7.63 -16.31 15.84
C ALA A 218 -6.33 -16.72 16.55
N THR A 219 -5.18 -16.64 15.85
CA THR A 219 -3.88 -17.08 16.36
C THR A 219 -3.09 -15.93 16.99
N THR A 220 -3.20 -14.73 16.46
CA THR A 220 -2.41 -13.58 16.91
C THR A 220 -2.86 -13.08 18.30
N THR A 221 -1.87 -12.66 19.10
CA THR A 221 -2.09 -11.98 20.39
C THR A 221 -1.79 -10.48 20.33
N LYS A 222 -1.39 -9.98 19.16
CA LYS A 222 -1.02 -8.58 18.91
C LYS A 222 -1.94 -7.96 17.87
N PRO A 223 -2.09 -6.62 17.86
CA PRO A 223 -2.79 -5.93 16.79
C PRO A 223 -2.17 -6.20 15.43
N VAL A 224 -3.00 -6.57 14.46
CA VAL A 224 -2.57 -6.83 13.08
C VAL A 224 -2.45 -5.55 12.26
N LEU A 225 -1.67 -5.64 11.21
CA LEU A 225 -1.62 -4.69 10.11
C LEU A 225 -2.37 -5.27 8.91
N VAL A 226 -3.08 -4.43 8.17
CA VAL A 226 -3.41 -4.65 6.76
C VAL A 226 -2.71 -3.53 6.02
N SER A 227 -1.52 -3.81 5.49
CA SER A 227 -0.59 -2.79 5.02
C SER A 227 -1.07 -2.02 3.79
N HIS A 228 -1.82 -2.68 2.88
CA HIS A 228 -2.29 -2.09 1.64
C HIS A 228 -3.49 -2.87 1.06
N SER A 229 -4.69 -2.57 1.53
CA SER A 229 -5.97 -3.11 1.02
C SER A 229 -7.05 -2.05 1.09
N SER A 230 -8.20 -2.29 0.40
CA SER A 230 -9.30 -1.34 0.36
C SER A 230 -10.61 -2.02 0.74
N VAL A 231 -11.77 -1.45 0.38
CA VAL A 231 -13.10 -1.90 0.82
C VAL A 231 -13.80 -2.67 -0.29
N TRP A 232 -14.14 -3.93 -0.05
CA TRP A 232 -14.81 -4.80 -1.02
C TRP A 232 -16.21 -4.28 -1.42
N ALA A 233 -16.97 -3.71 -0.49
CA ALA A 233 -18.29 -3.18 -0.77
C ALA A 233 -18.29 -2.04 -1.79
N LEU A 234 -17.19 -1.29 -1.93
CA LEU A 234 -17.03 -0.21 -2.90
C LEU A 234 -16.40 -0.71 -4.21
N CYS A 235 -15.42 -1.60 -4.11
CA CYS A 235 -14.76 -2.22 -5.26
C CYS A 235 -14.59 -3.73 -4.98
N PRO A 236 -15.47 -4.60 -5.52
CA PRO A 236 -15.54 -6.03 -5.16
C PRO A 236 -14.46 -6.86 -5.89
N VAL A 237 -13.22 -6.68 -5.49
CA VAL A 237 -12.07 -7.48 -5.94
C VAL A 237 -11.52 -8.29 -4.78
N PHE A 238 -10.88 -9.43 -5.05
CA PHE A 238 -10.39 -10.35 -4.02
C PHE A 238 -9.34 -9.74 -3.06
N ARG A 239 -8.69 -8.64 -3.47
CA ARG A 239 -7.69 -7.93 -2.66
C ARG A 239 -8.31 -7.02 -1.59
N ASN A 240 -9.61 -6.74 -1.67
CA ASN A 240 -10.31 -5.82 -0.79
C ASN A 240 -11.03 -6.55 0.35
N LEU A 241 -11.10 -5.90 1.52
CA LEU A 241 -11.69 -6.46 2.72
C LEU A 241 -13.22 -6.37 2.72
N LYS A 242 -13.87 -7.46 3.10
CA LYS A 242 -15.30 -7.51 3.40
C LYS A 242 -15.60 -6.87 4.77
N ASP A 243 -16.85 -6.49 5.00
CA ASP A 243 -17.28 -5.83 6.24
C ASP A 243 -16.91 -6.60 7.51
N ASP A 244 -17.05 -7.93 7.49
CA ASP A 244 -16.74 -8.75 8.66
C ASP A 244 -15.23 -8.84 8.92
N GLN A 245 -14.40 -8.79 7.87
CA GLN A 245 -12.95 -8.68 8.00
C GLN A 245 -12.56 -7.31 8.58
N ILE A 246 -13.18 -6.21 8.12
CA ILE A 246 -12.96 -4.86 8.68
C ILE A 246 -13.31 -4.83 10.17
N LYS A 247 -14.46 -5.40 10.56
CA LYS A 247 -14.87 -5.51 11.96
C LYS A 247 -13.91 -6.37 12.79
N ALA A 248 -13.40 -7.47 12.20
CA ALA A 248 -12.43 -8.34 12.87
C ALA A 248 -11.09 -7.64 13.13
N VAL A 249 -10.57 -6.86 12.17
CA VAL A 249 -9.37 -6.01 12.38
C VAL A 249 -9.62 -5.00 13.49
N ALA A 250 -10.76 -4.33 13.49
CA ALA A 250 -11.11 -3.36 14.53
C ALA A 250 -11.21 -4.01 15.92
N LYS A 251 -11.85 -5.18 16.04
CA LYS A 251 -11.94 -5.96 17.29
C LYS A 251 -10.55 -6.39 17.80
N ASN A 252 -9.61 -6.66 16.91
CA ASN A 252 -8.21 -6.98 17.24
C ASN A 252 -7.36 -5.72 17.56
N ASN A 253 -7.92 -4.51 17.56
CA ASN A 253 -7.19 -3.24 17.63
C ASN A 253 -6.20 -3.00 16.50
N GLY A 254 -6.33 -3.68 15.38
CA GLY A 254 -5.51 -3.52 14.19
C GLY A 254 -5.78 -2.23 13.41
N VAL A 255 -5.13 -2.10 12.25
CA VAL A 255 -5.29 -0.98 11.32
C VAL A 255 -5.32 -1.46 9.88
N ILE A 256 -6.19 -0.86 9.07
CA ILE A 256 -6.35 -1.11 7.64
C ILE A 256 -5.82 0.11 6.91
N CYS A 257 -4.78 -0.06 6.10
CA CYS A 257 -4.17 1.00 5.33
C CYS A 257 -4.64 0.94 3.88
N ILE A 258 -5.26 2.05 3.42
CA ILE A 258 -5.88 2.10 2.10
C ILE A 258 -4.82 2.08 1.02
N ASN A 259 -4.97 1.12 0.10
CA ASN A 259 -4.17 0.98 -1.12
C ASN A 259 -4.60 2.04 -2.15
N PHE A 260 -3.66 2.53 -2.98
CA PHE A 260 -3.95 3.53 -4.02
C PHE A 260 -3.99 2.94 -5.43
N TYR A 261 -3.93 1.63 -5.60
CA TYR A 261 -4.12 1.04 -6.92
C TYR A 261 -5.52 1.35 -7.47
N SER A 262 -5.59 1.94 -8.66
CA SER A 262 -6.87 2.28 -9.30
C SER A 262 -7.84 1.10 -9.40
N GLY A 263 -7.32 -0.12 -9.57
CA GLY A 263 -8.13 -1.35 -9.66
C GLY A 263 -8.70 -1.83 -8.33
N PHE A 264 -8.24 -1.30 -7.18
CA PHE A 264 -8.80 -1.63 -5.86
C PHE A 264 -9.68 -0.51 -5.32
N ILE A 265 -9.62 0.68 -5.95
CA ILE A 265 -10.40 1.87 -5.57
C ILE A 265 -11.64 2.02 -6.45
N GLY A 266 -11.49 1.96 -7.77
CA GLY A 266 -12.55 2.24 -8.73
C GLY A 266 -13.20 0.98 -9.29
N LYS A 267 -14.45 0.69 -8.93
CA LYS A 267 -15.20 -0.46 -9.48
C LYS A 267 -15.25 -0.44 -11.02
N ALA A 268 -15.49 0.73 -11.63
CA ALA A 268 -15.52 0.86 -13.08
C ALA A 268 -14.14 0.55 -13.72
N TYR A 269 -13.05 0.99 -13.05
CA TYR A 269 -11.70 0.68 -13.47
C TYR A 269 -11.41 -0.82 -13.40
N ALA A 270 -11.75 -1.47 -12.28
CA ALA A 270 -11.56 -2.90 -12.08
C ALA A 270 -12.31 -3.73 -13.14
N GLN A 271 -13.58 -3.44 -13.35
CA GLN A 271 -14.41 -4.11 -14.36
C GLN A 271 -13.86 -3.90 -15.78
N ARG A 272 -13.37 -2.71 -16.09
CA ARG A 272 -12.77 -2.42 -17.40
C ARG A 272 -11.45 -3.15 -17.60
N ALA A 273 -10.61 -3.22 -16.57
CA ALA A 273 -9.37 -3.96 -16.60
C ALA A 273 -9.61 -5.47 -16.82
N GLU A 274 -10.57 -6.05 -16.10
CA GLU A 274 -11.00 -7.45 -16.24
C GLU A 274 -11.50 -7.76 -17.67
N ALA A 275 -12.36 -6.89 -18.22
CA ALA A 275 -12.86 -7.04 -19.59
C ALA A 275 -11.73 -6.99 -20.65
N LEU A 276 -10.58 -6.41 -20.33
CA LEU A 276 -9.41 -6.25 -21.20
C LEU A 276 -8.24 -7.15 -20.81
N GLU A 277 -8.45 -8.09 -19.90
CA GLU A 277 -7.40 -9.01 -19.47
C GLU A 277 -6.82 -9.86 -20.63
N ASN A 278 -5.70 -10.50 -20.35
CA ASN A 278 -5.02 -11.29 -21.37
C ASN A 278 -5.87 -12.49 -21.79
N GLY A 279 -6.08 -12.62 -23.11
CA GLY A 279 -6.92 -13.70 -23.68
C GLY A 279 -8.39 -13.36 -23.82
N SER A 280 -8.87 -12.22 -23.30
CA SER A 280 -10.29 -11.82 -23.46
C SER A 280 -10.65 -11.61 -24.93
N PRO A 281 -11.89 -11.94 -25.33
CA PRO A 281 -12.36 -11.76 -26.73
C PRO A 281 -12.29 -10.28 -27.17
N GLU A 282 -12.56 -9.35 -26.27
CA GLU A 282 -12.52 -7.92 -26.56
C GLU A 282 -11.10 -7.45 -26.85
N ARG A 283 -10.14 -7.82 -25.98
CA ARG A 283 -8.71 -7.51 -26.18
C ARG A 283 -8.21 -8.07 -27.51
N LYS A 284 -8.53 -9.33 -27.80
CA LYS A 284 -8.14 -9.98 -29.06
C LYS A 284 -8.68 -9.20 -30.27
N ARG A 285 -9.97 -8.88 -30.31
CA ARG A 285 -10.59 -8.12 -31.38
C ARG A 285 -9.89 -6.76 -31.62
N ILE A 286 -9.54 -6.05 -30.54
CA ILE A 286 -8.87 -4.75 -30.65
C ILE A 286 -7.43 -4.95 -31.19
N GLN A 287 -6.71 -5.95 -30.70
CA GLN A 287 -5.35 -6.27 -31.17
C GLN A 287 -5.36 -6.69 -32.64
N ASP A 288 -6.31 -7.49 -33.07
CA ASP A 288 -6.48 -7.90 -34.47
C ASP A 288 -6.76 -6.69 -35.39
N SER A 289 -7.61 -5.76 -34.94
CA SER A 289 -7.87 -4.49 -35.64
C SER A 289 -6.60 -3.65 -35.77
N LEU A 290 -5.83 -3.49 -34.69
CA LEU A 290 -4.57 -2.75 -34.69
C LEU A 290 -3.50 -3.41 -35.58
N PHE A 291 -3.48 -4.74 -35.60
CA PHE A 291 -2.57 -5.50 -36.47
C PHE A 291 -2.95 -5.37 -37.95
N SER A 292 -4.26 -5.40 -38.26
CA SER A 292 -4.73 -5.24 -39.66
C SER A 292 -4.35 -3.88 -40.28
N VAL A 293 -4.24 -2.84 -39.46
CA VAL A 293 -3.82 -1.50 -39.89
C VAL A 293 -2.31 -1.38 -40.01
N SER A 294 -1.54 -2.00 -39.11
CA SER A 294 -0.10 -1.82 -39.05
C SER A 294 0.70 -2.89 -39.82
N GLY A 295 0.14 -4.09 -39.97
CA GLY A 295 0.83 -5.26 -40.53
C GLY A 295 2.06 -5.72 -39.74
N ASP A 296 2.32 -5.13 -38.55
CA ASP A 296 3.49 -5.39 -37.72
C ASP A 296 3.12 -5.61 -36.24
N SER A 297 3.63 -6.69 -35.66
CA SER A 297 3.38 -7.06 -34.28
C SER A 297 3.95 -6.07 -33.24
N SER A 298 5.05 -5.37 -33.56
CA SER A 298 5.62 -4.36 -32.66
C SER A 298 4.76 -3.11 -32.64
N ALA A 299 4.33 -2.64 -33.81
CA ALA A 299 3.41 -1.51 -33.95
C ALA A 299 2.05 -1.83 -33.31
N MET A 300 1.52 -3.03 -33.50
CA MET A 300 0.30 -3.51 -32.83
C MET A 300 0.44 -3.45 -31.29
N ARG A 301 1.54 -3.99 -30.72
CA ARG A 301 1.78 -3.93 -29.28
C ARG A 301 1.90 -2.50 -28.76
N LYS A 302 2.52 -1.59 -29.52
CA LYS A 302 2.58 -0.17 -29.16
C LYS A 302 1.19 0.45 -29.21
N GLY A 303 0.45 0.24 -30.30
CA GLY A 303 -0.93 0.73 -30.47
C GLY A 303 -1.85 0.23 -29.35
N TRP A 304 -1.75 -1.05 -28.97
CA TRP A 304 -2.48 -1.62 -27.82
C TRP A 304 -2.17 -0.88 -26.52
N ARG A 305 -0.87 -0.66 -26.18
CA ARG A 305 -0.51 0.05 -24.93
C ARG A 305 -1.07 1.47 -24.90
N ASP A 306 -0.99 2.18 -26.01
CA ASP A 306 -1.50 3.55 -26.11
C ASP A 306 -3.03 3.58 -26.05
N TRP A 307 -3.70 2.67 -26.75
CA TRP A 307 -5.17 2.52 -26.69
C TRP A 307 -5.63 2.14 -25.28
N TYR A 308 -5.01 1.12 -24.66
CA TYR A 308 -5.34 0.67 -23.31
C TYR A 308 -5.19 1.80 -22.28
N ARG A 309 -4.08 2.54 -22.34
CA ARG A 309 -3.87 3.70 -21.45
C ARG A 309 -4.99 4.72 -21.59
N ASN A 310 -5.33 5.11 -22.81
CA ASN A 310 -6.40 6.08 -23.08
C ASN A 310 -7.76 5.57 -22.62
N GLU A 311 -8.02 4.28 -22.74
CA GLU A 311 -9.27 3.67 -22.33
C GLU A 311 -9.39 3.63 -20.80
N MET A 312 -8.33 3.21 -20.12
CA MET A 312 -8.31 3.14 -18.66
C MET A 312 -8.36 4.52 -18.00
N GLU A 313 -7.81 5.57 -18.64
CA GLU A 313 -7.89 6.94 -18.14
C GLU A 313 -9.34 7.46 -18.04
N LYS A 314 -10.26 6.96 -18.90
CA LYS A 314 -11.68 7.35 -18.87
C LYS A 314 -12.41 6.88 -17.61
N VAL A 315 -11.93 5.82 -16.98
CA VAL A 315 -12.54 5.17 -15.80
C VAL A 315 -11.65 5.25 -14.57
N ARG A 316 -10.56 6.00 -14.66
CA ARG A 316 -9.59 6.16 -13.57
C ARG A 316 -10.24 6.85 -12.38
N PRO A 317 -10.16 6.25 -11.16
CA PRO A 317 -10.69 6.86 -9.95
C PRO A 317 -9.91 8.12 -9.56
N THR A 318 -10.45 8.86 -8.60
CA THR A 318 -9.92 10.12 -8.10
C THR A 318 -9.50 10.00 -6.63
N LEU A 319 -8.82 11.00 -6.11
CA LEU A 319 -8.58 11.16 -4.66
C LEU A 319 -9.90 11.05 -3.86
N SER A 320 -11.01 11.59 -4.37
CA SER A 320 -12.31 11.50 -3.70
C SER A 320 -12.73 10.06 -3.47
N ASP A 321 -12.53 9.19 -4.46
CA ASP A 321 -12.86 7.76 -4.35
C ASP A 321 -11.99 7.05 -3.28
N VAL A 322 -10.72 7.43 -3.15
CA VAL A 322 -9.86 6.94 -2.05
C VAL A 322 -10.41 7.32 -0.68
N ILE A 323 -10.87 8.57 -0.54
CA ILE A 323 -11.46 9.01 0.73
C ILE A 323 -12.82 8.35 0.99
N ASP A 324 -13.58 7.94 -0.04
CA ASP A 324 -14.80 7.15 0.14
C ASP A 324 -14.51 5.81 0.83
N HIS A 325 -13.39 5.16 0.50
CA HIS A 325 -12.95 3.95 1.22
C HIS A 325 -12.61 4.23 2.69
N ILE A 326 -11.97 5.37 2.98
CA ILE A 326 -11.72 5.81 4.35
C ILE A 326 -13.03 6.07 5.08
N ASP A 327 -13.96 6.83 4.47
CA ASP A 327 -15.28 7.13 5.03
C ASP A 327 -16.06 5.86 5.36
N TYR A 328 -15.99 4.87 4.47
CA TYR A 328 -16.68 3.59 4.69
C TYR A 328 -16.16 2.87 5.93
N ILE A 329 -14.84 2.74 6.09
CA ILE A 329 -14.24 2.11 7.29
C ILE A 329 -14.57 2.93 8.53
N VAL A 330 -14.45 4.25 8.47
CA VAL A 330 -14.77 5.14 9.60
C VAL A 330 -16.24 5.01 10.01
N LYS A 331 -17.15 4.90 9.06
CA LYS A 331 -18.58 4.70 9.34
C LYS A 331 -18.85 3.33 9.97
N LEU A 332 -18.12 2.29 9.54
CA LEU A 332 -18.35 0.92 10.00
C LEU A 332 -17.75 0.65 11.39
N VAL A 333 -16.54 1.13 11.66
CA VAL A 333 -15.76 0.76 12.86
C VAL A 333 -15.08 1.96 13.57
N GLY A 334 -15.30 3.18 13.09
CA GLY A 334 -14.70 4.39 13.67
C GLY A 334 -13.32 4.74 13.08
N PRO A 335 -12.80 5.93 13.40
CA PRO A 335 -11.60 6.49 12.79
C PRO A 335 -10.28 5.92 13.36
N ASP A 336 -10.31 4.95 14.26
CA ASP A 336 -9.13 4.42 14.94
C ASP A 336 -8.47 3.24 14.22
N HIS A 337 -9.09 2.76 13.13
CA HIS A 337 -8.72 1.52 12.47
C HIS A 337 -8.38 1.69 10.99
N VAL A 338 -8.16 2.92 10.51
CA VAL A 338 -7.81 3.21 9.11
C VAL A 338 -6.52 4.02 9.03
N GLY A 339 -5.70 3.74 8.01
CA GLY A 339 -4.43 4.38 7.69
C GLY A 339 -4.20 4.45 6.18
N LEU A 340 -2.95 4.67 5.78
CA LEU A 340 -2.53 4.83 4.38
C LEU A 340 -1.40 3.84 4.07
N GLY A 341 -1.53 3.12 2.94
CA GLY A 341 -0.53 2.21 2.43
C GLY A 341 -0.58 2.24 0.91
N SER A 342 0.16 3.18 0.33
CA SER A 342 -0.06 3.64 -1.05
C SER A 342 0.13 2.59 -2.12
N ASP A 343 1.03 1.66 -1.89
CA ASP A 343 1.49 0.71 -2.91
C ASP A 343 2.14 1.43 -4.12
N TYR A 344 2.66 2.64 -3.88
CA TYR A 344 3.41 3.39 -4.89
C TYR A 344 4.61 2.58 -5.37
N ASP A 345 4.88 2.69 -6.66
CA ASP A 345 5.89 1.94 -7.39
C ASP A 345 5.60 0.43 -7.55
N GLY A 346 4.61 -0.15 -6.85
CA GLY A 346 4.11 -1.53 -7.02
C GLY A 346 2.93 -1.63 -7.99
N VAL A 347 2.29 -0.51 -8.33
CA VAL A 347 1.06 -0.49 -9.12
C VAL A 347 1.20 0.27 -10.43
N SER A 348 0.39 -0.13 -11.42
CA SER A 348 0.44 0.41 -12.77
C SER A 348 -0.40 1.68 -12.96
N SER A 349 -1.31 1.99 -12.04
CA SER A 349 -2.20 3.15 -12.08
C SER A 349 -2.61 3.56 -10.68
N VAL A 350 -2.59 4.86 -10.43
CA VAL A 350 -3.01 5.48 -9.17
C VAL A 350 -4.14 6.49 -9.43
N PRO A 351 -4.96 6.85 -8.44
CA PRO A 351 -6.07 7.79 -8.61
C PRO A 351 -5.61 9.19 -9.05
N ILE A 352 -6.46 9.85 -9.82
CA ILE A 352 -6.27 11.27 -10.19
C ILE A 352 -6.18 12.10 -8.91
N GLY A 353 -5.15 12.92 -8.81
CA GLY A 353 -4.85 13.72 -7.63
C GLY A 353 -3.86 13.09 -6.66
N LEU A 354 -3.51 11.80 -6.84
CA LEU A 354 -2.52 11.05 -6.07
C LEU A 354 -1.43 10.46 -6.99
N GLU A 355 -0.93 11.25 -7.94
CA GLU A 355 -0.02 10.80 -8.99
C GLU A 355 1.31 10.30 -8.44
N ASP A 356 1.75 10.80 -7.29
CA ASP A 356 2.98 10.37 -6.60
C ASP A 356 2.96 10.74 -5.11
N VAL A 357 4.00 10.36 -4.39
CA VAL A 357 4.10 10.54 -2.95
C VAL A 357 4.06 12.02 -2.51
N SER A 358 4.34 12.99 -3.38
CA SER A 358 4.22 14.43 -3.06
C SER A 358 2.76 14.90 -2.89
N ALA A 359 1.80 14.07 -3.32
CA ALA A 359 0.38 14.39 -3.26
C ALA A 359 -0.29 14.14 -1.89
N TYR A 360 0.41 13.54 -0.91
CA TYR A 360 -0.14 13.24 0.42
C TYR A 360 -0.85 14.42 1.12
N PRO A 361 -0.40 15.69 1.00
CA PRO A 361 -1.12 16.84 1.58
C PRO A 361 -2.56 16.96 1.10
N LYS A 362 -2.86 16.59 -0.16
CA LYS A 362 -4.21 16.61 -0.73
C LYS A 362 -5.18 15.70 0.02
N ILE A 363 -4.69 14.59 0.62
CA ILE A 363 -5.50 13.70 1.47
C ILE A 363 -5.98 14.46 2.71
N SER A 364 -5.11 15.26 3.33
CA SER A 364 -5.47 16.07 4.47
C SER A 364 -6.48 17.16 4.12
N ASP A 365 -6.32 17.76 2.95
CA ASP A 365 -7.25 18.79 2.44
C ASP A 365 -8.64 18.18 2.23
N GLU A 366 -8.73 17.00 1.59
CA GLU A 366 -10.00 16.37 1.31
C GLU A 366 -10.68 15.82 2.59
N LEU A 367 -9.93 15.21 3.51
CA LEU A 367 -10.47 14.80 4.82
C LEU A 367 -11.00 16.01 5.60
N PHE A 368 -10.27 17.14 5.59
CA PHE A 368 -10.72 18.36 6.25
C PHE A 368 -11.97 18.93 5.58
N ARG A 369 -12.04 18.95 4.25
CA ARG A 369 -13.21 19.36 3.47
C ARG A 369 -14.45 18.52 3.78
N ARG A 370 -14.27 17.20 4.05
CA ARG A 370 -15.34 16.29 4.47
C ARG A 370 -15.74 16.44 5.95
N GLY A 371 -15.14 17.37 6.67
CA GLY A 371 -15.53 17.69 8.07
C GLY A 371 -14.86 16.81 9.12
N TYR A 372 -13.80 16.07 8.79
CA TYR A 372 -13.05 15.33 9.80
C TYR A 372 -12.40 16.27 10.81
N SER A 373 -12.49 15.91 12.10
CA SER A 373 -11.79 16.66 13.14
C SER A 373 -10.26 16.56 12.96
N ARG A 374 -9.53 17.60 13.39
CA ARG A 374 -8.06 17.60 13.40
C ARG A 374 -7.46 16.37 14.06
N LYS A 375 -8.12 15.85 15.09
CA LYS A 375 -7.70 14.63 15.80
C LYS A 375 -7.82 13.41 14.89
N ASN A 376 -8.97 13.25 14.21
CA ASN A 376 -9.21 12.10 13.34
C ASN A 376 -8.32 12.12 12.09
N ILE A 377 -8.10 13.29 11.48
CA ILE A 377 -7.14 13.43 10.36
C ILE A 377 -5.75 12.93 10.78
N ARG A 378 -5.23 13.36 11.95
CA ARG A 378 -3.92 12.90 12.43
C ARG A 378 -3.88 11.41 12.74
N LYS A 379 -4.99 10.81 13.20
CA LYS A 379 -5.11 9.36 13.38
C LYS A 379 -4.95 8.63 12.04
N ILE A 380 -5.70 9.06 11.03
CA ILE A 380 -5.72 8.46 9.69
C ILE A 380 -4.36 8.61 9.00
N LEU A 381 -3.75 9.79 9.07
CA LEU A 381 -2.46 10.05 8.43
C LEU A 381 -1.31 9.18 8.97
N GLY A 382 -1.44 8.63 10.18
CA GLY A 382 -0.39 7.75 10.72
C GLY A 382 -0.55 7.44 12.20
N GLY A 383 -1.36 8.19 12.96
CA GLY A 383 -1.54 7.96 14.40
C GLY A 383 -1.99 6.53 14.72
N ASN A 384 -2.85 5.94 13.90
CA ASN A 384 -3.35 4.57 14.07
C ASN A 384 -2.23 3.54 13.80
N VAL A 385 -1.45 3.71 12.74
CA VAL A 385 -0.30 2.85 12.44
C VAL A 385 0.73 2.96 13.56
N MET A 386 1.02 4.18 14.03
CA MET A 386 1.92 4.43 15.17
C MET A 386 1.45 3.74 16.46
N ARG A 387 0.14 3.62 16.70
CA ARG A 387 -0.43 2.86 17.80
C ARG A 387 -0.14 1.36 17.65
N VAL A 388 -0.44 0.78 16.49
CA VAL A 388 -0.20 -0.64 16.21
C VAL A 388 1.30 -0.98 16.31
N MET A 389 2.18 -0.14 15.76
CA MET A 389 3.64 -0.30 15.93
C MET A 389 4.06 -0.31 17.39
N LYS A 390 3.52 0.62 18.21
CA LYS A 390 3.86 0.71 19.65
C LYS A 390 3.45 -0.54 20.43
N GLU A 391 2.37 -1.20 20.05
CA GLU A 391 1.87 -2.41 20.70
C GLU A 391 2.60 -3.68 20.23
N ASN A 392 3.31 -3.60 19.11
CA ASN A 392 4.11 -4.70 18.57
C ASN A 392 5.59 -4.59 18.98
N PHE A 393 6.26 -3.42 18.75
CA PHE A 393 7.72 -3.26 18.94
C PHE A 393 8.19 -1.92 19.51
#